data_19aad96ade11d35034a287a1f36eb23b
#
_entry.id   19aad96ade11d35034a287a1f36eb23b
#
_cell.length_a   1.000
_cell.length_b   1.000
_cell.length_c   1.000
_cell.angle_alpha   90.00
_cell.angle_beta   90.00
_cell.angle_gamma   90.00
#
_symmetry.space_group_name_H-M   'P 1'
#
loop_
_entity.id
_entity.type
_entity.pdbx_description
1 polymer ?
#
loop_
_entity_poly.entity_id
_entity_poly.type
_entity_poly.pdbx_seq_one_letter_code
_entity_poly.pdbx_strand_id
1 'polypeptide(L)'
;MNSTEVIILAGSLILISLIAYYSIKMIVDKNRHKAIMEVFNETLPQVVLEKSNERFYEYQFLNADKLYLIKVLPFDIHHELIITNKYYWCMNADLKGWKRSTVPDLFPGVKEFVDLIPATTLKVVKIALIMPDCHNIIRYLNESDVAKVLPSDLVYGVYFVKSVDLRSFFPKTE
;
A
#
# COMPACT_ATOMS: atom_id res chain seq x y z
N MET A 1 28.25 -24.16 32.58
CA MET A 1 26.84 -23.90 32.27
C MET A 1 26.22 -25.22 31.85
N ASN A 2 25.20 -25.67 32.55
CA ASN A 2 24.56 -26.96 32.26
C ASN A 2 23.71 -26.83 30.97
N SER A 3 23.50 -27.93 30.25
CA SER A 3 22.70 -27.96 29.03
C SER A 3 21.31 -27.32 29.22
N THR A 4 20.73 -27.51 30.40
CA THR A 4 19.41 -26.92 30.74
C THR A 4 19.47 -25.38 30.83
N GLU A 5 20.53 -24.82 31.41
CA GLU A 5 20.74 -23.37 31.51
C GLU A 5 20.90 -22.73 30.12
N VAL A 6 21.60 -23.40 29.21
CA VAL A 6 21.77 -22.95 27.83
C VAL A 6 20.43 -22.91 27.09
N ILE A 7 19.61 -23.94 27.25
CA ILE A 7 18.28 -24.02 26.63
C ILE A 7 17.35 -22.94 27.16
N ILE A 8 17.34 -22.69 28.47
CA ILE A 8 16.53 -21.64 29.09
C ILE A 8 16.98 -20.27 28.59
N LEU A 9 18.28 -20.00 28.52
CA LEU A 9 18.82 -18.72 28.02
C LEU A 9 18.46 -18.51 26.54
N ALA A 10 18.64 -19.52 25.70
CA ALA A 10 18.28 -19.43 24.29
C ALA A 10 16.77 -19.20 24.11
N GLY A 11 15.93 -19.91 24.84
CA GLY A 11 14.48 -19.73 24.80
C GLY A 11 14.04 -18.33 25.23
N SER A 12 14.65 -17.77 26.28
CA SER A 12 14.34 -16.40 26.73
C SER A 12 14.77 -15.35 25.73
N LEU A 13 15.91 -15.49 25.06
CA LEU A 13 16.36 -14.59 24.00
C LEU A 13 15.42 -14.59 22.79
N ILE A 14 14.95 -15.76 22.36
CA ILE A 14 13.98 -15.89 21.29
C ILE A 14 12.68 -15.20 21.66
N LEU A 15 12.18 -15.42 22.87
CA LEU A 15 10.94 -14.80 23.34
C LEU A 15 11.04 -13.26 23.37
N ILE A 16 12.14 -12.73 23.92
CA ILE A 16 12.39 -11.28 23.95
C ILE A 16 12.44 -10.71 22.52
N SER A 17 13.13 -11.40 21.61
CA SER A 17 13.22 -10.98 20.20
C SER A 17 11.85 -10.96 19.52
N LEU A 18 11.00 -11.95 19.78
CA LEU A 18 9.63 -11.98 19.26
C LEU A 18 8.78 -10.83 19.82
N ILE A 19 8.85 -10.59 21.13
CA ILE A 19 8.11 -9.47 21.76
C ILE A 19 8.57 -8.14 21.17
N ALA A 20 9.88 -7.92 21.02
CA ALA A 20 10.43 -6.72 20.43
C ALA A 20 9.96 -6.54 18.99
N TYR A 21 10.01 -7.59 18.18
CA TYR A 21 9.53 -7.57 16.78
C TYR A 21 8.05 -7.18 16.69
N TYR A 22 7.17 -7.82 17.46
CA TYR A 22 5.75 -7.50 17.44
C TYR A 22 5.44 -6.09 17.97
N SER A 23 6.19 -5.63 18.98
CA SER A 23 6.05 -4.27 19.51
C SER A 23 6.44 -3.22 18.47
N ILE A 24 7.56 -3.40 17.80
CA ILE A 24 8.02 -2.49 16.72
C ILE A 24 7.00 -2.48 15.59
N LYS A 25 6.55 -3.66 15.15
CA LYS A 25 5.53 -3.77 14.09
C LYS A 25 4.26 -3.00 14.46
N MET A 26 3.76 -3.17 15.68
CA MET A 26 2.57 -2.49 16.16
C MET A 26 2.74 -0.96 16.17
N ILE A 27 3.90 -0.45 16.58
CA ILE A 27 4.21 0.98 16.58
C ILE A 27 4.24 1.52 15.14
N VAL A 28 4.90 0.81 14.23
CA VAL A 28 4.98 1.19 12.81
C VAL A 28 3.59 1.23 12.17
N ASP A 29 2.77 0.22 12.41
CA ASP A 29 1.40 0.16 11.88
C ASP A 29 0.51 1.28 12.45
N LYS A 30 0.64 1.59 13.75
CA LYS A 30 -0.08 2.70 14.38
C LYS A 30 0.33 4.06 13.81
N ASN A 31 1.63 4.29 13.62
CA ASN A 31 2.14 5.53 13.06
C ASN A 31 1.70 5.70 11.60
N ARG A 32 1.73 4.62 10.81
CA ARG A 32 1.22 4.62 9.44
C ARG A 32 -0.26 4.94 9.39
N HIS A 33 -1.06 4.29 10.23
CA HIS A 33 -2.49 4.58 10.34
C HIS A 33 -2.75 6.07 10.65
N LYS A 34 -2.05 6.61 11.65
CA LYS A 34 -2.15 8.03 12.02
C LYS A 34 -1.83 8.95 10.84
N ALA A 35 -0.71 8.70 10.15
CA ALA A 35 -0.30 9.50 9.00
C ALA A 35 -1.32 9.44 7.84
N ILE A 36 -1.92 8.27 7.58
CA ILE A 36 -2.99 8.12 6.57
C ILE A 36 -4.21 8.94 6.97
N MET A 37 -4.65 8.84 8.22
CA MET A 37 -5.80 9.60 8.72
C MET A 37 -5.56 11.11 8.63
N GLU A 38 -4.36 11.60 8.94
CA GLU A 38 -3.99 13.01 8.83
C GLU A 38 -4.11 13.49 7.38
N VAL A 39 -3.52 12.77 6.42
CA VAL A 39 -3.57 13.12 4.99
C VAL A 39 -5.02 13.13 4.47
N PHE A 40 -5.84 12.15 4.85
CA PHE A 40 -7.25 12.13 4.44
C PHE A 40 -8.06 13.25 5.08
N ASN A 41 -7.87 13.53 6.37
CA ASN A 41 -8.56 14.61 7.05
C ASN A 41 -8.22 16.00 6.47
N GLU A 42 -6.98 16.19 6.02
CA GLU A 42 -6.58 17.43 5.34
C GLU A 42 -7.13 17.54 3.92
N THR A 43 -7.28 16.41 3.23
CA THR A 43 -7.71 16.37 1.83
C THR A 43 -9.22 16.33 1.70
N LEU A 44 -9.88 15.54 2.54
CA LEU A 44 -11.30 15.25 2.51
C LEU A 44 -11.91 15.35 3.93
N PRO A 45 -11.95 16.52 4.54
CA PRO A 45 -12.41 16.69 5.95
C PRO A 45 -13.86 16.26 6.18
N GLN A 46 -14.69 16.22 5.12
CA GLN A 46 -16.10 15.80 5.19
C GLN A 46 -16.28 14.28 5.12
N VAL A 47 -15.21 13.51 4.89
CA VAL A 47 -15.29 12.06 4.70
C VAL A 47 -14.80 11.35 5.96
N VAL A 48 -15.55 10.35 6.41
CA VAL A 48 -15.12 9.46 7.48
C VAL A 48 -14.39 8.27 6.86
N LEU A 49 -13.08 8.23 7.05
CA LEU A 49 -12.26 7.10 6.62
C LEU A 49 -12.39 5.96 7.62
N GLU A 50 -12.97 4.85 7.20
CA GLU A 50 -13.17 3.66 8.01
C GLU A 50 -12.05 2.65 7.77
N LYS A 51 -11.49 2.09 8.86
CA LYS A 51 -10.56 0.98 8.75
C LYS A 51 -11.32 -0.30 8.40
N SER A 52 -10.89 -1.00 7.36
CA SER A 52 -11.47 -2.27 6.97
C SER A 52 -10.96 -3.42 7.84
N ASN A 53 -11.81 -4.41 8.05
CA ASN A 53 -11.43 -5.72 8.60
C ASN A 53 -11.10 -6.74 7.49
N GLU A 54 -11.24 -6.35 6.23
CA GLU A 54 -10.92 -7.19 5.08
C GLU A 54 -9.41 -7.35 4.90
N ARG A 55 -9.01 -8.49 4.35
CA ARG A 55 -7.57 -8.78 4.13
C ARG A 55 -7.00 -8.10 2.89
N PHE A 56 -7.86 -7.59 2.01
CA PHE A 56 -7.47 -7.17 0.66
C PHE A 56 -7.30 -5.68 0.53
N TYR A 57 -7.93 -4.88 1.42
CA TYR A 57 -7.80 -3.44 1.49
C TYR A 57 -7.86 -2.98 2.95
N GLU A 58 -7.21 -1.87 3.25
CA GLU A 58 -7.03 -1.40 4.62
C GLU A 58 -8.09 -0.38 5.04
N TYR A 59 -8.62 0.39 4.09
CA TYR A 59 -9.60 1.46 4.39
C TYR A 59 -10.71 1.50 3.36
N GLN A 60 -11.83 2.07 3.77
CA GLN A 60 -12.96 2.39 2.91
C GLN A 60 -13.64 3.69 3.34
N PHE A 61 -14.30 4.34 2.43
CA PHE A 61 -15.17 5.47 2.72
C PHE A 61 -16.22 5.66 1.63
N LEU A 62 -17.29 6.36 2.00
CA LEU A 62 -18.33 6.78 1.09
C LEU A 62 -18.14 8.26 0.75
N ASN A 63 -18.21 8.60 -0.52
CA ASN A 63 -18.27 9.98 -0.98
C ASN A 63 -19.26 10.08 -2.14
N ALA A 64 -20.32 10.88 -1.94
CA ALA A 64 -21.48 10.93 -2.81
C ALA A 64 -22.11 9.54 -3.03
N ASP A 65 -22.17 9.07 -4.27
CA ASP A 65 -22.73 7.79 -4.69
C ASP A 65 -21.67 6.68 -4.91
N LYS A 66 -20.45 6.91 -4.39
CA LYS A 66 -19.31 6.02 -4.64
C LYS A 66 -18.75 5.45 -3.35
N LEU A 67 -18.48 4.15 -3.38
CA LEU A 67 -17.71 3.46 -2.36
C LEU A 67 -16.24 3.40 -2.82
N TYR A 68 -15.36 4.01 -2.02
CA TYR A 68 -13.93 3.98 -2.24
C TYR A 68 -13.29 2.90 -1.39
N LEU A 69 -12.51 2.02 -2.01
CA LEU A 69 -11.74 0.98 -1.35
C LEU A 69 -10.25 1.29 -1.51
N ILE A 70 -9.51 1.34 -0.40
CA ILE A 70 -8.12 1.77 -0.38
C ILE A 70 -7.24 0.61 0.07
N LYS A 71 -6.36 0.20 -0.81
CA LYS A 71 -5.22 -0.66 -0.51
C LYS A 71 -3.99 0.20 -0.33
N VAL A 72 -3.34 0.10 0.84
CA VAL A 72 -2.11 0.85 1.12
C VAL A 72 -0.90 0.05 0.65
N LEU A 73 -0.10 0.66 -0.20
CA LEU A 73 1.17 0.11 -0.65
C LEU A 73 2.30 0.82 0.11
N PRO A 74 2.99 0.13 1.05
CA PRO A 74 4.11 0.70 1.76
C PRO A 74 5.31 0.84 0.82
N PHE A 75 5.82 2.05 0.69
CA PHE A 75 6.97 2.36 -0.16
C PHE A 75 8.07 3.07 0.61
N ASP A 76 9.24 3.13 -0.03
CA ASP A 76 10.34 4.03 0.31
C ASP A 76 10.48 5.03 -0.85
N ILE A 77 10.83 6.28 -0.53
CA ILE A 77 10.99 7.38 -1.48
C ILE A 77 12.01 7.08 -2.61
N HIS A 78 12.92 6.15 -2.36
CA HIS A 78 13.94 5.77 -3.34
C HIS A 78 13.49 4.68 -4.31
N HIS A 79 12.29 4.16 -4.17
CA HIS A 79 11.77 3.08 -4.98
C HIS A 79 10.78 3.55 -6.05
N GLU A 80 10.64 2.74 -7.09
CA GLU A 80 9.61 2.89 -8.11
C GLU A 80 8.57 1.77 -7.99
N LEU A 81 7.30 2.11 -8.18
CA LEU A 81 6.26 1.10 -8.36
C LEU A 81 6.24 0.68 -9.82
N ILE A 82 6.39 -0.61 -10.07
CA ILE A 82 6.30 -1.20 -11.40
C ILE A 82 5.07 -2.09 -11.48
N ILE A 83 4.17 -1.78 -12.41
CA ILE A 83 2.97 -2.55 -12.72
C ILE A 83 3.24 -3.36 -13.98
N THR A 84 3.60 -4.63 -13.82
CA THR A 84 3.94 -5.50 -14.95
C THR A 84 2.69 -6.06 -15.64
N ASN A 85 1.69 -6.42 -14.85
CA ASN A 85 0.39 -6.87 -15.34
C ASN A 85 -0.70 -6.64 -14.29
N LYS A 86 -1.91 -7.13 -14.55
CA LYS A 86 -3.08 -6.93 -13.67
C LYS A 86 -2.82 -7.32 -12.21
N TYR A 87 -2.04 -8.36 -11.94
CA TYR A 87 -1.87 -8.93 -10.61
C TYR A 87 -0.44 -8.85 -10.08
N TYR A 88 0.47 -8.32 -10.88
CA TYR A 88 1.88 -8.32 -10.53
C TYR A 88 2.40 -6.90 -10.44
N TRP A 89 2.45 -6.42 -9.21
CA TRP A 89 2.98 -5.11 -8.85
C TRP A 89 4.22 -5.32 -8.00
N CYS A 90 5.29 -4.65 -8.33
CA CYS A 90 6.55 -4.81 -7.61
C CYS A 90 7.22 -3.48 -7.33
N MET A 91 8.13 -3.51 -6.38
CA MET A 91 8.96 -2.40 -5.98
C MET A 91 10.36 -2.59 -6.58
N ASN A 92 10.89 -1.57 -7.25
CA ASN A 92 12.23 -1.58 -7.78
C ASN A 92 13.11 -0.61 -6.98
N ALA A 93 14.22 -1.11 -6.46
CA ALA A 93 15.10 -0.37 -5.53
C ALA A 93 16.14 0.52 -6.22
N ASP A 94 16.26 0.51 -7.55
CA ASP A 94 17.41 1.14 -8.18
C ASP A 94 17.05 2.15 -9.26
N LEU A 95 17.12 3.43 -8.87
CA LEU A 95 17.02 4.57 -9.78
C LEU A 95 18.33 4.86 -10.53
N LYS A 96 19.46 4.28 -10.13
CA LYS A 96 20.80 4.62 -10.65
C LYS A 96 21.42 3.56 -11.55
N GLY A 97 20.67 2.58 -11.97
CA GLY A 97 21.08 1.67 -13.04
C GLY A 97 21.55 0.29 -12.60
N TRP A 98 21.14 -0.70 -13.37
CA TRP A 98 21.75 -2.01 -13.61
C TRP A 98 21.71 -3.10 -12.53
N LYS A 99 21.43 -2.80 -11.27
CA LYS A 99 21.12 -3.85 -10.30
C LYS A 99 19.62 -3.89 -10.02
N ARG A 100 18.87 -4.45 -10.95
CA ARG A 100 17.50 -4.90 -10.67
C ARG A 100 17.59 -5.83 -9.48
N SER A 101 16.87 -5.52 -8.40
CA SER A 101 16.64 -6.50 -7.34
C SER A 101 16.12 -7.76 -8.04
N THR A 102 16.83 -8.87 -7.91
CA THR A 102 16.50 -10.12 -8.62
C THR A 102 15.24 -10.78 -8.07
N VAL A 103 14.70 -10.26 -6.99
CA VAL A 103 13.44 -10.70 -6.40
C VAL A 103 12.55 -9.46 -6.23
N PRO A 104 11.59 -9.25 -7.12
CA PRO A 104 10.63 -8.16 -6.94
C PRO A 104 9.80 -8.41 -5.69
N ASP A 105 9.75 -7.43 -4.79
CA ASP A 105 8.83 -7.47 -3.66
C ASP A 105 7.39 -7.41 -4.18
N LEU A 106 6.67 -8.50 -3.93
CA LEU A 106 5.27 -8.60 -4.29
C LEU A 106 4.41 -8.02 -3.17
N PHE A 107 3.48 -7.18 -3.54
CA PHE A 107 2.48 -6.72 -2.57
C PHE A 107 1.43 -7.82 -2.33
N PRO A 108 1.24 -8.27 -1.08
CA PRO A 108 0.27 -9.32 -0.79
C PRO A 108 -1.17 -8.85 -1.05
N GLY A 109 -2.03 -9.77 -1.50
CA GLY A 109 -3.46 -9.51 -1.68
C GLY A 109 -3.82 -8.61 -2.87
N VAL A 110 -2.90 -8.39 -3.82
CA VAL A 110 -3.17 -7.58 -5.02
C VAL A 110 -4.24 -8.22 -5.88
N LYS A 111 -4.13 -9.52 -6.14
CA LYS A 111 -5.10 -10.24 -6.97
C LYS A 111 -6.51 -10.15 -6.39
N GLU A 112 -6.64 -10.43 -5.12
CA GLU A 112 -7.91 -10.39 -4.39
C GLU A 112 -8.49 -8.97 -4.40
N PHE A 113 -7.67 -7.94 -4.21
CA PHE A 113 -8.10 -6.55 -4.28
C PHE A 113 -8.57 -6.14 -5.67
N VAL A 114 -7.82 -6.51 -6.71
CA VAL A 114 -8.18 -6.16 -8.10
C VAL A 114 -9.46 -6.87 -8.55
N ASP A 115 -9.63 -8.15 -8.19
CA ASP A 115 -10.79 -8.95 -8.57
C ASP A 115 -12.00 -8.78 -7.62
N LEU A 116 -11.84 -8.07 -6.50
CA LEU A 116 -12.91 -7.83 -5.53
C LEU A 116 -14.11 -7.16 -6.18
N ILE A 117 -15.27 -7.76 -6.05
CA ILE A 117 -16.58 -7.20 -6.43
C ILE A 117 -17.42 -7.12 -5.16
N PRO A 118 -17.48 -5.98 -4.48
CA PRO A 118 -18.29 -5.83 -3.28
C PRO A 118 -19.79 -6.03 -3.59
N ALA A 119 -20.52 -6.62 -2.66
CA ALA A 119 -21.98 -6.75 -2.76
C ALA A 119 -22.65 -5.39 -2.44
N THR A 120 -22.59 -4.46 -3.38
CA THR A 120 -23.16 -3.11 -3.25
C THR A 120 -23.77 -2.65 -4.58
N THR A 121 -24.77 -1.79 -4.49
CA THR A 121 -25.35 -1.09 -5.65
C THR A 121 -24.57 0.19 -6.00
N LEU A 122 -23.66 0.61 -5.14
CA LEU A 122 -22.86 1.81 -5.34
C LEU A 122 -21.76 1.59 -6.38
N LYS A 123 -21.35 2.65 -7.04
CA LYS A 123 -20.17 2.64 -7.89
C LYS A 123 -18.92 2.44 -7.03
N VAL A 124 -18.17 1.38 -7.28
CA VAL A 124 -16.93 1.08 -6.54
C VAL A 124 -15.73 1.70 -7.24
N VAL A 125 -14.92 2.40 -6.47
CA VAL A 125 -13.65 2.99 -6.89
C VAL A 125 -12.52 2.39 -6.08
N LYS A 126 -11.56 1.76 -6.73
CA LYS A 126 -10.40 1.14 -6.10
C LYS A 126 -9.18 2.05 -6.20
N ILE A 127 -8.53 2.29 -5.08
CA ILE A 127 -7.33 3.12 -4.98
C ILE A 127 -6.21 2.31 -4.36
N ALA A 128 -5.08 2.23 -5.04
CA ALA A 128 -3.81 1.81 -4.48
C ALA A 128 -3.08 3.07 -4.00
N LEU A 129 -3.13 3.32 -2.68
CA LEU A 129 -2.49 4.46 -2.05
C LEU A 129 -1.03 4.12 -1.75
N ILE A 130 -0.11 4.87 -2.34
CA ILE A 130 1.32 4.73 -2.12
C ILE A 130 1.72 5.67 -0.97
N MET A 131 2.19 5.09 0.15
CA MET A 131 2.57 5.87 1.32
C MET A 131 3.59 5.12 2.20
N PRO A 132 4.78 5.71 2.46
CA PRO A 132 5.31 6.95 1.87
C PRO A 132 5.35 6.94 0.35
N ASP A 133 5.50 8.14 -0.26
CA ASP A 133 5.46 8.28 -1.70
C ASP A 133 6.66 7.60 -2.37
N CYS A 134 6.42 6.98 -3.52
CA CYS A 134 7.49 6.45 -4.37
C CYS A 134 7.99 7.51 -5.36
N HIS A 135 9.13 7.26 -5.99
CA HIS A 135 9.68 8.16 -7.00
C HIS A 135 8.77 8.24 -8.22
N ASN A 136 8.53 7.10 -8.88
CA ASN A 136 7.66 7.00 -10.05
C ASN A 136 6.69 5.82 -9.91
N ILE A 137 5.60 5.90 -10.68
CA ILE A 137 4.69 4.79 -10.94
C ILE A 137 4.75 4.54 -12.43
N ILE A 138 5.18 3.35 -12.82
CA ILE A 138 5.31 2.95 -14.23
C ILE A 138 4.58 1.64 -14.48
N ARG A 139 4.04 1.49 -15.68
CA ARG A 139 3.48 0.21 -16.13
C ARG A 139 4.15 -0.25 -17.42
N TYR A 140 4.33 -1.53 -17.56
CA TYR A 140 4.71 -2.13 -18.82
C TYR A 140 3.50 -2.18 -19.76
N LEU A 141 3.69 -1.71 -21.00
CA LEU A 141 2.73 -1.84 -22.10
C LEU A 141 3.04 -3.10 -22.91
N ASN A 142 4.32 -3.36 -23.11
CA ASN A 142 4.90 -4.57 -23.72
C ASN A 142 6.33 -4.77 -23.18
N GLU A 143 7.10 -5.68 -23.76
CA GLU A 143 8.47 -6.00 -23.30
C GLU A 143 9.46 -4.82 -23.39
N SER A 144 9.20 -3.86 -24.27
CA SER A 144 10.11 -2.74 -24.55
C SER A 144 9.55 -1.38 -24.12
N ASP A 145 8.23 -1.26 -23.98
CA ASP A 145 7.57 0.01 -23.74
C ASP A 145 7.02 0.10 -22.34
N VAL A 146 7.32 1.21 -21.70
CA VAL A 146 6.80 1.57 -20.40
C VAL A 146 6.07 2.91 -20.46
N ALA A 147 5.02 3.06 -19.67
CA ALA A 147 4.29 4.29 -19.52
C ALA A 147 4.30 4.74 -18.06
N LYS A 148 4.47 6.05 -17.84
CA LYS A 148 4.24 6.65 -16.52
C LYS A 148 2.74 6.62 -16.23
N VAL A 149 2.39 6.23 -15.00
CA VAL A 149 1.01 6.22 -14.52
C VAL A 149 0.73 7.52 -13.78
N LEU A 150 -0.30 8.23 -14.20
CA LEU A 150 -0.79 9.44 -13.54
C LEU A 150 -1.90 9.09 -12.54
N PRO A 151 -2.17 9.93 -11.53
CA PRO A 151 -3.22 9.67 -10.54
C PRO A 151 -4.62 9.49 -11.15
N SER A 152 -4.88 10.12 -12.30
CA SER A 152 -6.15 10.00 -13.04
C SER A 152 -6.27 8.75 -13.90
N ASP A 153 -5.18 7.99 -14.06
CA ASP A 153 -5.17 6.82 -14.94
C ASP A 153 -5.79 5.61 -14.26
N LEU A 154 -6.78 5.01 -14.91
CA LEU A 154 -7.37 3.76 -14.47
C LEU A 154 -6.59 2.58 -15.06
N VAL A 155 -5.75 1.94 -14.24
CA VAL A 155 -4.94 0.80 -14.66
C VAL A 155 -5.51 -0.48 -14.06
N TYR A 156 -6.02 -1.37 -14.89
CA TYR A 156 -6.68 -2.63 -14.47
C TYR A 156 -7.81 -2.44 -13.45
N GLY A 157 -8.55 -1.32 -13.53
CA GLY A 157 -9.66 -1.02 -12.62
C GLY A 157 -9.23 -0.42 -11.27
N VAL A 158 -7.97 -0.01 -11.13
CA VAL A 158 -7.40 0.60 -9.93
C VAL A 158 -6.73 1.93 -10.27
N TYR A 159 -6.94 2.94 -9.46
CA TYR A 159 -6.18 4.19 -9.49
C TYR A 159 -4.97 4.06 -8.58
N PHE A 160 -3.81 4.49 -9.06
CA PHE A 160 -2.55 4.49 -8.30
C PHE A 160 -2.22 5.92 -7.89
N VAL A 161 -2.38 6.22 -6.61
CA VAL A 161 -2.30 7.59 -6.11
C VAL A 161 -1.24 7.68 -5.02
N LYS A 162 -0.29 8.61 -5.16
CA LYS A 162 0.65 8.96 -4.09
C LYS A 162 -0.05 9.82 -3.04
N SER A 163 0.44 9.80 -1.81
CA SER A 163 -0.17 10.60 -0.75
C SER A 163 -0.17 12.10 -1.07
N VAL A 164 0.87 12.61 -1.72
CA VAL A 164 0.96 14.01 -2.17
C VAL A 164 -0.04 14.36 -3.27
N ASP A 165 -0.48 13.38 -4.06
CA ASP A 165 -1.39 13.59 -5.19
C ASP A 165 -2.88 13.44 -4.79
N LEU A 166 -3.19 13.04 -3.57
CA LEU A 166 -4.58 12.83 -3.11
C LEU A 166 -5.45 14.09 -3.29
N ARG A 167 -4.90 15.27 -3.01
CA ARG A 167 -5.63 16.54 -3.18
C ARG A 167 -6.02 16.81 -4.63
N SER A 168 -5.17 16.44 -5.59
CA SER A 168 -5.47 16.59 -7.02
C SER A 168 -6.40 15.49 -7.55
N PHE A 169 -6.32 14.30 -6.95
CA PHE A 169 -7.20 13.18 -7.28
C PHE A 169 -8.65 13.43 -6.84
N PHE A 170 -8.84 14.10 -5.71
CA PHE A 170 -10.14 14.53 -5.20
C PHE A 170 -10.27 16.06 -5.31
N PRO A 171 -10.55 16.62 -6.50
CA PRO A 171 -10.76 18.06 -6.62
C PRO A 171 -11.90 18.49 -5.69
N LYS A 172 -11.72 19.65 -5.04
CA LYS A 172 -12.75 20.23 -4.20
C LYS A 172 -14.02 20.38 -5.02
N THR A 173 -15.09 19.73 -4.60
CA THR A 173 -16.43 20.07 -5.03
C THR A 173 -16.73 21.46 -4.45
N GLU A 174 -16.74 22.47 -5.29
CA GLU A 174 -17.22 23.81 -4.95
C GLU A 174 -18.72 23.76 -4.62
#